data_2c7103b00d8b30c0b35c9e51abcca998
#
_entry.id   2c7103b00d8b30c0b35c9e51abcca998
#
_cell.length_a   1.000
_cell.length_b   1.000
_cell.length_c   1.000
_cell.angle_alpha   90.00
_cell.angle_beta   90.00
_cell.angle_gamma   90.00
#
_symmetry.space_group_name_H-M   'P 1'
#
loop_
_entity.id
_entity.type
_entity.pdbx_description
1 polymer ?
#
loop_
_entity_poly.entity_id
_entity_poly.type
_entity_poly.pdbx_seq_one_letter_code
_entity_poly.pdbx_strand_id
1 'polypeptide(L)'
;MNSLTRSSPLSSSIARGPVHDYSLALPQGLQQRLARAWLWLGLLALIGSGLFSVLLVVSRTPGVNQWLPVADFFRVALVVHVDLSVLVWFIAMAGLLWSLIGVPGGRVSDAYAAGGRVSDAYAAGGRVSGWAAPLLCAAGAALMSIAPFVDSGEPIMANYIPVLAGPVFLAGLAVFALGTGVLVLRSLWRAPKLGLRFDGGGALHFGLNASVVATAVALLAFAASLWQVPTQLAGKAYYEILFWGGGHALQFTWTLLMLVAWLWLASACGAPLRLSPRLALAMFGLAL
;
A
#
# COMPACT_ATOMS: atom_id res chain seq x y z
N MET A 1 23.30 52.87 50.01
CA MET A 1 24.04 52.40 48.83
C MET A 1 24.04 50.90 48.81
N ASN A 2 23.14 50.29 48.07
CA ASN A 2 23.14 48.85 47.75
C ASN A 2 22.66 48.67 46.33
N SER A 3 23.61 48.49 45.46
CA SER A 3 23.38 48.14 44.06
C SER A 3 23.06 46.65 43.94
N LEU A 4 21.80 46.30 43.78
CA LEU A 4 21.35 44.94 43.40
C LEU A 4 21.65 44.71 41.92
N THR A 5 22.69 43.96 41.63
CA THR A 5 22.99 43.39 40.34
C THR A 5 21.87 42.45 39.91
N ARG A 6 21.08 42.87 38.93
CA ARG A 6 20.11 42.01 38.22
C ARG A 6 20.88 41.00 37.37
N SER A 7 20.94 39.76 37.82
CA SER A 7 21.34 38.63 37.00
C SER A 7 20.28 38.39 35.93
N SER A 8 20.60 38.69 34.67
CA SER A 8 19.78 38.30 33.51
C SER A 8 19.70 36.77 33.44
N PRO A 9 18.52 36.19 33.25
CA PRO A 9 18.44 34.77 32.99
C PRO A 9 19.09 34.47 31.64
N LEU A 10 20.11 33.63 31.64
CA LEU A 10 20.66 33.01 30.43
C LEU A 10 19.53 32.23 29.74
N SER A 11 18.82 32.86 28.82
CA SER A 11 17.99 32.22 27.86
C SER A 11 18.88 31.37 26.96
N SER A 12 19.07 30.10 27.29
CA SER A 12 19.65 29.11 26.40
C SER A 12 18.68 28.94 25.24
N SER A 13 18.81 29.75 24.22
CA SER A 13 18.21 29.51 22.92
C SER A 13 18.90 28.26 22.34
N ILE A 14 18.39 27.07 22.68
CA ILE A 14 18.69 25.86 21.91
C ILE A 14 18.36 26.22 20.47
N ALA A 15 19.38 26.38 19.65
CA ALA A 15 19.21 26.68 18.24
C ALA A 15 18.34 25.58 17.60
N ARG A 16 17.06 25.90 17.45
CA ARG A 16 16.11 24.97 16.83
C ARG A 16 16.49 24.87 15.36
N GLY A 17 16.97 23.71 14.90
CA GLY A 17 17.34 23.48 13.52
C GLY A 17 16.23 23.87 12.52
N PRO A 18 16.55 24.02 11.23
CA PRO A 18 15.61 24.47 10.21
C PRO A 18 14.39 23.54 10.14
N VAL A 19 13.21 24.10 9.93
CA VAL A 19 11.97 23.37 9.66
C VAL A 19 11.91 23.07 8.17
N HIS A 20 11.60 21.84 7.81
CA HIS A 20 11.49 21.37 6.44
C HIS A 20 10.04 21.07 6.07
N ASP A 21 9.65 21.41 4.84
CA ASP A 21 8.35 21.10 4.27
C ASP A 21 8.40 19.77 3.48
N TYR A 22 7.54 18.83 3.87
CA TYR A 22 7.36 17.54 3.22
C TYR A 22 5.99 17.50 2.54
N SER A 23 5.89 18.18 1.40
CA SER A 23 4.65 18.26 0.63
C SER A 23 4.73 17.52 -0.69
N LEU A 24 3.61 16.94 -1.09
CA LEU A 24 3.39 16.33 -2.40
C LEU A 24 2.28 17.09 -3.14
N ALA A 25 2.45 17.25 -4.43
CA ALA A 25 1.41 17.81 -5.27
C ALA A 25 0.20 16.86 -5.33
N LEU A 26 -0.99 17.42 -5.10
CA LEU A 26 -2.22 16.62 -5.15
C LEU A 26 -2.55 16.25 -6.61
N PRO A 27 -2.98 15.02 -6.87
CA PRO A 27 -3.32 14.56 -8.20
C PRO A 27 -4.60 15.27 -8.70
N GLN A 28 -4.67 15.52 -10.00
CA GLN A 28 -5.82 16.10 -10.65
C GLN A 28 -6.35 15.19 -11.77
N GLY A 29 -7.59 15.41 -12.22
CA GLY A 29 -8.19 14.73 -13.36
C GLY A 29 -8.25 13.20 -13.16
N LEU A 30 -7.66 12.45 -14.09
CA LEU A 30 -7.67 10.97 -14.05
C LEU A 30 -6.98 10.42 -12.80
N GLN A 31 -5.84 11.00 -12.40
CA GLN A 31 -5.11 10.51 -11.23
C GLN A 31 -5.90 10.69 -9.93
N GLN A 32 -6.62 11.78 -9.79
CA GLN A 32 -7.52 11.99 -8.66
C GLN A 32 -8.66 10.96 -8.62
N ARG A 33 -9.22 10.61 -9.78
CA ARG A 33 -10.25 9.55 -9.85
C ARG A 33 -9.69 8.19 -9.49
N LEU A 34 -8.48 7.86 -9.95
CA LEU A 34 -7.80 6.62 -9.59
C LEU A 34 -7.45 6.58 -8.09
N ALA A 35 -6.93 7.68 -7.52
CA ALA A 35 -6.67 7.79 -6.10
C ALA A 35 -7.94 7.55 -5.27
N ARG A 36 -9.08 8.13 -5.70
CA ARG A 36 -10.38 7.89 -5.05
C ARG A 36 -10.83 6.43 -5.17
N ALA A 37 -10.62 5.79 -6.34
CA ALA A 37 -10.97 4.38 -6.52
C ALA A 37 -10.16 3.48 -5.58
N TRP A 38 -8.86 3.72 -5.44
CA TRP A 38 -8.01 3.02 -4.48
C TRP A 38 -8.44 3.25 -3.03
N LEU A 39 -8.77 4.50 -2.68
CA LEU A 39 -9.29 4.81 -1.34
C LEU A 39 -10.59 4.05 -1.04
N TRP A 40 -11.53 4.02 -1.99
CA TRP A 40 -12.78 3.27 -1.84
C TRP A 40 -12.54 1.77 -1.74
N LEU A 41 -11.62 1.20 -2.53
CA LEU A 41 -11.25 -0.22 -2.40
C LEU A 41 -10.73 -0.52 -1.00
N GLY A 42 -9.83 0.31 -0.46
CA GLY A 42 -9.31 0.14 0.90
C GLY A 42 -10.41 0.26 1.97
N LEU A 43 -11.27 1.27 1.90
CA LEU A 43 -12.36 1.44 2.85
C LEU A 43 -13.34 0.26 2.80
N LEU A 44 -13.72 -0.20 1.61
CA LEU A 44 -14.62 -1.35 1.44
C LEU A 44 -13.96 -2.64 1.95
N ALA A 45 -12.65 -2.80 1.76
CA ALA A 45 -11.90 -3.93 2.31
C ALA A 45 -11.93 -3.93 3.84
N LEU A 46 -11.73 -2.77 4.49
CA LEU A 46 -11.83 -2.68 5.95
C LEU A 46 -13.25 -2.92 6.46
N ILE A 47 -14.27 -2.40 5.77
CA ILE A 47 -15.67 -2.67 6.11
C ILE A 47 -15.95 -4.18 5.98
N GLY A 48 -15.55 -4.79 4.86
CA GLY A 48 -15.66 -6.23 4.64
C GLY A 48 -14.94 -7.03 5.73
N SER A 49 -13.70 -6.67 6.04
CA SER A 49 -12.94 -7.27 7.14
C SER A 49 -13.69 -7.17 8.47
N GLY A 50 -14.27 -5.99 8.77
CA GLY A 50 -15.09 -5.79 9.97
C GLY A 50 -16.32 -6.71 10.00
N LEU A 51 -17.00 -6.90 8.87
CA LEU A 51 -18.13 -7.83 8.76
C LEU A 51 -17.69 -9.28 9.01
N PHE A 52 -16.55 -9.70 8.44
CA PHE A 52 -15.97 -11.02 8.72
C PHE A 52 -15.54 -11.16 10.18
N SER A 53 -15.10 -10.09 10.83
CA SER A 53 -14.83 -10.07 12.28
C SER A 53 -16.09 -10.39 13.10
N VAL A 54 -17.25 -9.84 12.72
CA VAL A 54 -18.53 -10.19 13.33
C VAL A 54 -18.84 -11.69 13.10
N LEU A 55 -18.63 -12.20 11.87
CA LEU A 55 -18.83 -13.61 11.56
C LEU A 55 -17.91 -14.53 12.38
N LEU A 56 -16.71 -14.08 12.74
CA LEU A 56 -15.82 -14.83 13.65
C LEU A 56 -16.48 -15.03 15.03
N VAL A 57 -17.11 -14.00 15.57
CA VAL A 57 -17.82 -14.08 16.84
C VAL A 57 -19.04 -14.98 16.71
N VAL A 58 -19.84 -14.79 15.68
CA VAL A 58 -21.05 -15.59 15.39
C VAL A 58 -20.71 -17.08 15.26
N SER A 59 -19.61 -17.42 14.60
CA SER A 59 -19.18 -18.81 14.40
C SER A 59 -18.80 -19.53 15.69
N ARG A 60 -18.52 -18.78 16.76
CA ARG A 60 -18.23 -19.33 18.10
C ARG A 60 -19.42 -19.26 19.05
N THR A 61 -20.55 -18.69 18.62
CA THR A 61 -21.74 -18.53 19.45
C THR A 61 -22.58 -19.82 19.41
N PRO A 62 -22.80 -20.50 20.55
CA PRO A 62 -23.60 -21.72 20.59
C PRO A 62 -25.01 -21.53 20.02
N GLY A 63 -25.47 -22.45 19.21
CA GLY A 63 -26.78 -22.42 18.57
C GLY A 63 -26.87 -21.54 17.32
N VAL A 64 -26.04 -20.52 17.17
CA VAL A 64 -26.02 -19.64 15.99
C VAL A 64 -25.06 -20.20 14.92
N ASN A 65 -24.01 -20.86 15.34
CA ASN A 65 -23.00 -21.45 14.46
C ASN A 65 -23.59 -22.48 13.46
N GLN A 66 -24.72 -23.10 13.79
CA GLN A 66 -25.41 -24.06 12.89
C GLN A 66 -26.02 -23.40 11.64
N TRP A 67 -26.14 -22.07 11.60
CA TRP A 67 -26.66 -21.33 10.44
C TRP A 67 -25.55 -21.00 9.42
N LEU A 68 -24.30 -21.29 9.78
CA LEU A 68 -23.17 -21.00 8.90
C LEU A 68 -22.92 -22.15 7.90
N PRO A 69 -22.39 -21.87 6.70
CA PRO A 69 -22.33 -22.82 5.59
C PRO A 69 -21.38 -24.01 5.83
N VAL A 70 -20.39 -23.86 6.70
CA VAL A 70 -19.38 -24.92 6.98
C VAL A 70 -19.09 -25.03 8.47
N ALA A 71 -18.75 -26.24 8.93
CA ALA A 71 -18.52 -26.52 10.34
C ALA A 71 -17.38 -25.72 10.98
N ASP A 72 -16.30 -25.46 10.25
CA ASP A 72 -15.15 -24.65 10.72
C ASP A 72 -15.15 -23.23 10.11
N PHE A 73 -16.31 -22.61 10.10
CA PHE A 73 -16.46 -21.26 9.52
C PHE A 73 -15.58 -20.22 10.20
N PHE A 74 -15.18 -20.43 11.46
CA PHE A 74 -14.27 -19.54 12.15
C PHE A 74 -12.95 -19.37 11.38
N ARG A 75 -12.28 -20.47 11.01
CA ARG A 75 -11.01 -20.37 10.26
C ARG A 75 -11.20 -19.85 8.85
N VAL A 76 -12.31 -20.20 8.21
CA VAL A 76 -12.68 -19.69 6.89
C VAL A 76 -12.86 -18.16 6.93
N ALA A 77 -13.64 -17.65 7.88
CA ALA A 77 -13.85 -16.22 8.05
C ALA A 77 -12.55 -15.49 8.45
N LEU A 78 -11.69 -16.14 9.25
CA LEU A 78 -10.41 -15.56 9.68
C LEU A 78 -9.46 -15.33 8.50
N VAL A 79 -9.38 -16.26 7.55
CA VAL A 79 -8.59 -16.07 6.32
C VAL A 79 -9.02 -14.81 5.60
N VAL A 80 -10.30 -14.66 5.30
CA VAL A 80 -10.80 -13.50 4.53
C VAL A 80 -10.69 -12.21 5.34
N HIS A 81 -10.95 -12.27 6.66
CA HIS A 81 -10.76 -11.12 7.55
C HIS A 81 -9.33 -10.57 7.46
N VAL A 82 -8.33 -11.44 7.55
CA VAL A 82 -6.91 -11.07 7.49
C VAL A 82 -6.55 -10.53 6.11
N ASP A 83 -6.95 -11.22 5.03
CA ASP A 83 -6.59 -10.79 3.68
C ASP A 83 -7.22 -9.43 3.31
N LEU A 84 -8.44 -9.19 3.71
CA LEU A 84 -9.07 -7.88 3.47
C LEU A 84 -8.41 -6.76 4.27
N SER A 85 -8.06 -6.99 5.55
CA SER A 85 -7.47 -5.97 6.43
C SER A 85 -5.98 -5.77 6.22
N VAL A 86 -5.26 -6.78 5.72
CA VAL A 86 -3.81 -6.70 5.53
C VAL A 86 -3.46 -6.64 4.05
N LEU A 87 -3.80 -7.66 3.25
CA LEU A 87 -3.37 -7.71 1.86
C LEU A 87 -4.08 -6.65 1.01
N VAL A 88 -5.42 -6.67 0.99
CA VAL A 88 -6.22 -5.76 0.13
C VAL A 88 -6.09 -4.32 0.60
N TRP A 89 -6.20 -4.07 1.90
CA TRP A 89 -6.06 -2.73 2.47
C TRP A 89 -4.69 -2.11 2.14
N PHE A 90 -3.59 -2.81 2.40
CA PHE A 90 -2.26 -2.27 2.17
C PHE A 90 -1.97 -2.01 0.69
N ILE A 91 -2.38 -2.91 -0.22
CA ILE A 91 -2.23 -2.68 -1.67
C ILE A 91 -3.11 -1.51 -2.13
N ALA A 92 -4.31 -1.36 -1.59
CA ALA A 92 -5.16 -0.22 -1.89
C ALA A 92 -4.54 1.11 -1.43
N MET A 93 -3.93 1.16 -0.23
CA MET A 93 -3.21 2.33 0.24
C MET A 93 -1.93 2.59 -0.57
N ALA A 94 -1.23 1.55 -1.01
CA ALA A 94 -0.13 1.68 -1.96
C ALA A 94 -0.60 2.31 -3.27
N GLY A 95 -1.68 1.82 -3.87
CA GLY A 95 -2.27 2.38 -5.09
C GLY A 95 -2.70 3.84 -4.95
N LEU A 96 -3.27 4.20 -3.79
CA LEU A 96 -3.61 5.59 -3.44
C LEU A 96 -2.35 6.47 -3.44
N LEU A 97 -1.31 6.10 -2.70
CA LEU A 97 -0.09 6.88 -2.57
C LEU A 97 0.72 6.89 -3.88
N TRP A 98 0.78 5.79 -4.63
CA TRP A 98 1.46 5.75 -5.93
C TRP A 98 0.73 6.54 -7.02
N SER A 99 -0.54 6.88 -6.82
CA SER A 99 -1.23 7.84 -7.68
C SER A 99 -0.61 9.24 -7.64
N LEU A 100 0.22 9.53 -6.63
CA LEU A 100 0.99 10.77 -6.50
C LEU A 100 2.29 10.76 -7.31
N ILE A 101 2.77 9.59 -7.74
CA ILE A 101 4.00 9.44 -8.54
C ILE A 101 3.79 10.07 -9.92
N GLY A 102 4.76 10.88 -10.35
CA GLY A 102 4.74 11.53 -11.66
C GLY A 102 3.80 12.73 -11.77
N VAL A 103 3.27 13.22 -10.63
CA VAL A 103 2.62 14.53 -10.58
C VAL A 103 3.74 15.58 -10.51
N PRO A 104 3.86 16.51 -11.51
CA PRO A 104 4.89 17.50 -11.49
C PRO A 104 4.77 18.39 -10.23
N GLY A 105 5.85 18.52 -9.47
CA GLY A 105 5.93 19.35 -8.26
C GLY A 105 6.13 20.84 -8.55
N GLY A 106 5.84 21.31 -9.77
CA GLY A 106 5.89 22.73 -10.16
C GLY A 106 4.50 23.36 -10.18
N ARG A 107 4.43 24.67 -10.05
CA ARG A 107 3.16 25.40 -10.20
C ARG A 107 2.51 25.01 -11.52
N VAL A 108 1.20 24.73 -11.48
CA VAL A 108 0.38 24.36 -12.64
C VAL A 108 0.56 25.35 -13.83
N SER A 109 0.97 26.60 -13.55
CA SER A 109 1.30 27.60 -14.54
C SER A 109 2.44 27.22 -15.51
N ASP A 110 3.44 26.44 -15.04
CA ASP A 110 4.64 26.17 -15.85
C ASP A 110 4.42 25.02 -16.84
N ALA A 111 3.54 24.07 -16.51
CA ALA A 111 3.16 22.99 -17.41
C ALA A 111 2.24 23.46 -18.56
N TYR A 112 1.38 24.46 -18.31
CA TYR A 112 0.54 25.08 -19.35
C TYR A 112 1.33 26.03 -20.24
N ALA A 113 2.36 26.69 -19.71
CA ALA A 113 3.23 27.57 -20.49
C ALA A 113 4.09 26.82 -21.53
N ALA A 114 4.37 25.54 -21.30
CA ALA A 114 5.17 24.71 -22.21
C ALA A 114 4.41 24.19 -23.46
N GLY A 115 3.15 24.56 -23.68
CA GLY A 115 2.40 24.31 -24.93
C GLY A 115 2.22 22.83 -25.34
N GLY A 116 2.41 21.92 -24.39
CA GLY A 116 2.39 20.47 -24.67
C GLY A 116 0.99 19.95 -24.89
N ARG A 117 0.55 19.85 -26.14
CA ARG A 117 -0.54 18.97 -26.54
C ARG A 117 -0.10 17.52 -26.27
N VAL A 118 -0.47 16.98 -25.14
CA VAL A 118 -0.41 15.53 -24.90
C VAL A 118 -1.38 14.92 -25.90
N SER A 119 -0.87 14.15 -26.86
CA SER A 119 -1.72 13.53 -27.88
C SER A 119 -2.83 12.73 -27.22
N ASP A 120 -4.08 12.87 -27.68
CA ASP A 120 -5.26 12.20 -27.14
C ASP A 120 -5.11 10.67 -27.12
N ALA A 121 -4.32 10.11 -28.02
CA ALA A 121 -3.98 8.68 -28.05
C ALA A 121 -3.15 8.24 -26.80
N TYR A 122 -2.19 9.07 -26.37
CA TYR A 122 -1.42 8.79 -25.14
C TYR A 122 -2.29 8.92 -23.88
N ALA A 123 -3.24 9.86 -23.91
CA ALA A 123 -4.24 10.02 -22.85
C ALA A 123 -5.25 8.86 -22.80
N ALA A 124 -5.62 8.27 -23.94
CA ALA A 124 -6.54 7.13 -24.01
C ALA A 124 -5.89 5.83 -23.50
N GLY A 125 -4.68 5.48 -23.97
CA GLY A 125 -3.93 4.32 -23.47
C GLY A 125 -3.62 4.42 -21.97
N GLY A 126 -3.31 5.64 -21.48
CA GLY A 126 -3.12 5.91 -20.07
C GLY A 126 -4.38 5.77 -19.22
N ARG A 127 -5.57 5.95 -19.80
CA ARG A 127 -6.87 5.73 -19.14
C ARG A 127 -7.16 4.24 -18.94
N VAL A 128 -7.07 3.45 -19.99
CA VAL A 128 -7.36 2.00 -19.90
C VAL A 128 -6.42 1.31 -18.92
N SER A 129 -5.11 1.49 -19.07
CA SER A 129 -4.13 0.89 -18.17
C SER A 129 -4.28 1.40 -16.73
N GLY A 130 -4.78 2.64 -16.54
CA GLY A 130 -5.03 3.22 -15.23
C GLY A 130 -6.12 2.50 -14.45
N TRP A 131 -7.23 2.19 -15.10
CA TRP A 131 -8.37 1.55 -14.46
C TRP A 131 -8.21 0.03 -14.35
N ALA A 132 -7.38 -0.60 -15.18
CA ALA A 132 -7.16 -2.04 -15.13
C ALA A 132 -6.71 -2.52 -13.75
N ALA A 133 -5.75 -1.85 -13.12
CA ALA A 133 -5.23 -2.24 -11.81
C ALA A 133 -6.31 -2.21 -10.70
N PRO A 134 -6.99 -1.09 -10.40
CA PRO A 134 -7.98 -1.06 -9.34
C PRO A 134 -9.18 -1.96 -9.62
N LEU A 135 -9.59 -2.14 -10.88
CA LEU A 135 -10.70 -3.04 -11.24
C LEU A 135 -10.32 -4.51 -11.03
N LEU A 136 -9.12 -4.93 -11.43
CA LEU A 136 -8.63 -6.29 -11.18
C LEU A 136 -8.49 -6.55 -9.67
N CYS A 137 -7.92 -5.62 -8.92
CA CYS A 137 -7.81 -5.77 -7.46
C CYS A 137 -9.19 -5.82 -6.80
N ALA A 138 -10.15 -5.00 -7.23
CA ALA A 138 -11.51 -5.03 -6.72
C ALA A 138 -12.23 -6.36 -7.05
N ALA A 139 -12.09 -6.85 -8.28
CA ALA A 139 -12.66 -8.14 -8.69
C ALA A 139 -12.03 -9.30 -7.90
N GLY A 140 -10.71 -9.31 -7.73
CA GLY A 140 -10.02 -10.32 -6.92
C GLY A 140 -10.47 -10.30 -5.47
N ALA A 141 -10.54 -9.12 -4.85
CA ALA A 141 -11.02 -8.96 -3.47
C ALA A 141 -12.48 -9.42 -3.31
N ALA A 142 -13.34 -9.13 -4.28
CA ALA A 142 -14.73 -9.58 -4.28
C ALA A 142 -14.84 -11.11 -4.36
N LEU A 143 -14.06 -11.75 -5.25
CA LEU A 143 -14.01 -13.22 -5.35
C LEU A 143 -13.52 -13.85 -4.04
N MET A 144 -12.45 -13.33 -3.44
CA MET A 144 -11.97 -13.81 -2.13
C MET A 144 -13.04 -13.65 -1.04
N SER A 145 -13.81 -12.56 -1.06
CA SER A 145 -14.87 -12.30 -0.06
C SER A 145 -16.09 -13.20 -0.24
N ILE A 146 -16.39 -13.65 -1.44
CA ILE A 146 -17.54 -14.51 -1.74
C ILE A 146 -17.19 -15.99 -1.53
N ALA A 147 -15.93 -16.38 -1.68
CA ALA A 147 -15.47 -17.77 -1.59
C ALA A 147 -15.95 -18.54 -0.34
N PRO A 148 -16.01 -17.96 0.87
CA PRO A 148 -16.54 -18.62 2.07
C PRO A 148 -17.95 -19.18 1.92
N PHE A 149 -18.76 -18.60 1.06
CA PHE A 149 -20.18 -18.88 0.91
C PHE A 149 -20.51 -19.76 -0.30
N VAL A 150 -19.53 -19.94 -1.21
CA VAL A 150 -19.73 -20.69 -2.47
C VAL A 150 -18.91 -21.97 -2.45
N ASP A 151 -17.60 -21.83 -2.23
CA ASP A 151 -16.65 -22.95 -2.20
C ASP A 151 -15.38 -22.51 -1.47
N SER A 152 -15.39 -22.64 -0.14
CA SER A 152 -14.28 -22.21 0.69
C SER A 152 -13.05 -23.09 0.56
N GLY A 153 -13.25 -24.39 0.35
CA GLY A 153 -12.18 -25.35 0.51
C GLY A 153 -11.62 -25.39 1.96
N GLU A 154 -10.44 -25.97 2.13
CA GLU A 154 -9.75 -26.03 3.42
C GLU A 154 -9.12 -24.67 3.76
N PRO A 155 -9.36 -24.11 4.98
CA PRO A 155 -8.68 -22.91 5.44
C PRO A 155 -7.23 -23.22 5.87
N ILE A 156 -6.27 -22.61 5.18
CA ILE A 156 -4.83 -22.79 5.41
C ILE A 156 -4.27 -21.49 5.99
N MET A 157 -3.91 -21.56 7.27
CA MET A 157 -3.32 -20.43 8.01
C MET A 157 -1.82 -20.34 7.74
N ALA A 158 -1.45 -19.92 6.51
CA ALA A 158 -0.09 -19.60 6.15
C ALA A 158 0.29 -18.21 6.66
N ASN A 159 1.58 -18.01 6.98
CA ASN A 159 2.10 -16.70 7.32
C ASN A 159 2.02 -15.78 6.08
N TYR A 160 1.92 -14.49 6.28
CA TYR A 160 1.79 -13.44 5.26
C TYR A 160 0.47 -13.44 4.49
N ILE A 161 0.08 -14.55 3.82
CA ILE A 161 -1.15 -14.64 3.03
C ILE A 161 -1.82 -15.95 3.38
N PRO A 162 -2.75 -15.99 4.34
CA PRO A 162 -3.59 -17.17 4.57
C PRO A 162 -4.48 -17.42 3.36
N VAL A 163 -4.85 -18.66 3.10
CA VAL A 163 -5.64 -19.02 1.91
C VAL A 163 -6.80 -19.96 2.25
N LEU A 164 -7.84 -19.88 1.43
CA LEU A 164 -8.81 -20.96 1.29
C LEU A 164 -8.42 -21.81 0.07
N ALA A 165 -8.34 -23.12 0.22
CA ALA A 165 -7.92 -24.02 -0.86
C ALA A 165 -8.99 -24.21 -1.95
N GLY A 166 -10.10 -23.50 -1.86
CA GLY A 166 -11.17 -23.49 -2.87
C GLY A 166 -10.78 -22.71 -4.14
N PRO A 167 -11.21 -23.19 -5.33
CA PRO A 167 -10.86 -22.60 -6.61
C PRO A 167 -11.31 -21.13 -6.75
N VAL A 168 -12.45 -20.75 -6.16
CA VAL A 168 -12.95 -19.38 -6.21
C VAL A 168 -12.01 -18.41 -5.48
N PHE A 169 -11.53 -18.79 -4.30
CA PHE A 169 -10.59 -17.99 -3.54
C PHE A 169 -9.24 -17.85 -4.26
N LEU A 170 -8.69 -18.98 -4.73
CA LEU A 170 -7.40 -18.99 -5.44
C LEU A 170 -7.46 -18.20 -6.76
N ALA A 171 -8.56 -18.28 -7.50
CA ALA A 171 -8.79 -17.44 -8.67
C ALA A 171 -8.85 -15.95 -8.28
N GLY A 172 -9.54 -15.61 -7.20
CA GLY A 172 -9.61 -14.26 -6.66
C GLY A 172 -8.23 -13.72 -6.29
N LEU A 173 -7.42 -14.51 -5.59
CA LEU A 173 -6.05 -14.17 -5.22
C LEU A 173 -5.16 -13.96 -6.47
N ALA A 174 -5.29 -14.83 -7.49
CA ALA A 174 -4.55 -14.70 -8.74
C ALA A 174 -4.93 -13.42 -9.50
N VAL A 175 -6.23 -13.10 -9.58
CA VAL A 175 -6.73 -11.86 -10.21
C VAL A 175 -6.25 -10.64 -9.43
N PHE A 176 -6.25 -10.69 -8.10
CA PHE A 176 -5.71 -9.63 -7.25
C PHE A 176 -4.20 -9.42 -7.45
N ALA A 177 -3.43 -10.51 -7.52
CA ALA A 177 -1.99 -10.47 -7.80
C ALA A 177 -1.70 -9.89 -9.19
N LEU A 178 -2.49 -10.23 -10.21
CA LEU A 178 -2.39 -9.65 -11.55
C LEU A 178 -2.65 -8.13 -11.52
N GLY A 179 -3.70 -7.70 -10.81
CA GLY A 179 -4.01 -6.28 -10.61
C GLY A 179 -2.87 -5.53 -9.92
N THR A 180 -2.26 -6.14 -8.90
CA THR A 180 -1.09 -5.60 -8.21
C THR A 180 0.12 -5.51 -9.15
N GLY A 181 0.35 -6.52 -10.00
CA GLY A 181 1.39 -6.50 -11.03
C GLY A 181 1.22 -5.34 -12.01
N VAL A 182 -0.01 -5.13 -12.52
CA VAL A 182 -0.34 -4.00 -13.40
C VAL A 182 -0.10 -2.66 -12.69
N LEU A 183 -0.47 -2.54 -11.42
CA LEU A 183 -0.23 -1.34 -10.61
C LEU A 183 1.27 -1.04 -10.50
N VAL A 184 2.09 -2.04 -10.15
CA VAL A 184 3.54 -1.90 -10.00
C VAL A 184 4.20 -1.51 -11.33
N LEU A 185 3.93 -2.24 -12.41
CA LEU A 185 4.49 -1.94 -13.73
C LEU A 185 4.15 -0.52 -14.18
N ARG A 186 2.89 -0.11 -14.01
CA ARG A 186 2.45 1.25 -14.34
C ARG A 186 3.19 2.29 -13.49
N SER A 187 3.37 2.03 -12.19
CA SER A 187 4.04 2.96 -11.28
C SER A 187 5.52 3.10 -11.63
N LEU A 188 6.21 2.01 -12.00
CA LEU A 188 7.59 2.04 -12.48
C LEU A 188 7.73 2.85 -13.79
N TRP A 189 6.81 2.67 -14.75
CA TRP A 189 6.84 3.43 -16.00
C TRP A 189 6.57 4.92 -15.82
N ARG A 190 5.83 5.28 -14.78
CA ARG A 190 5.51 6.68 -14.47
C ARG A 190 6.52 7.35 -13.57
N ALA A 191 7.41 6.58 -12.95
CA ALA A 191 8.46 7.14 -12.11
C ALA A 191 9.28 8.15 -12.93
N PRO A 192 9.43 9.40 -12.45
CA PRO A 192 10.25 10.38 -13.14
C PRO A 192 11.68 9.88 -13.23
N LYS A 193 12.35 10.13 -14.37
CA LYS A 193 13.77 9.83 -14.54
C LYS A 193 14.54 10.48 -13.40
N LEU A 194 15.30 9.70 -12.67
CA LEU A 194 15.90 10.02 -11.39
C LEU A 194 16.80 11.27 -11.47
N GLY A 195 16.31 12.37 -10.92
CA GLY A 195 17.16 13.40 -10.32
C GLY A 195 16.92 13.34 -8.81
N LEU A 196 17.94 13.08 -8.02
CA LEU A 196 17.83 13.18 -6.57
C LEU A 196 17.57 14.62 -6.19
N ARG A 197 16.39 14.91 -5.69
CA ARG A 197 16.03 16.21 -5.14
C ARG A 197 16.19 16.14 -3.63
N PHE A 198 17.00 17.05 -3.08
CA PHE A 198 17.32 17.12 -1.66
C PHE A 198 16.36 18.04 -0.86
N ASP A 199 15.13 18.22 -1.37
CA ASP A 199 14.01 18.83 -0.65
C ASP A 199 13.06 17.78 -0.09
N GLY A 200 12.12 18.18 0.78
CA GLY A 200 11.18 17.27 1.41
C GLY A 200 10.27 16.55 0.42
N GLY A 201 9.78 17.27 -0.61
CA GLY A 201 8.98 16.64 -1.68
C GLY A 201 9.77 15.60 -2.46
N GLY A 202 11.05 15.89 -2.77
CA GLY A 202 11.97 14.95 -3.41
C GLY A 202 12.20 13.69 -2.57
N ALA A 203 12.37 13.86 -1.26
CA ALA A 203 12.51 12.72 -0.33
C ALA A 203 11.26 11.85 -0.32
N LEU A 204 10.05 12.45 -0.28
CA LEU A 204 8.80 11.70 -0.34
C LEU A 204 8.65 10.94 -1.66
N HIS A 205 8.95 11.58 -2.80
CA HIS A 205 8.92 10.90 -4.11
C HIS A 205 9.91 9.74 -4.18
N PHE A 206 11.09 9.88 -3.61
CA PHE A 206 12.06 8.81 -3.53
C PHE A 206 11.51 7.64 -2.69
N GLY A 207 10.94 7.90 -1.51
CA GLY A 207 10.31 6.88 -0.66
C GLY A 207 9.16 6.15 -1.36
N LEU A 208 8.31 6.88 -2.12
CA LEU A 208 7.27 6.28 -2.94
C LEU A 208 7.86 5.35 -4.01
N ASN A 209 8.87 5.80 -4.76
CA ASN A 209 9.50 4.97 -5.79
C ASN A 209 10.22 3.76 -5.20
N ALA A 210 10.91 3.92 -4.06
CA ALA A 210 11.52 2.82 -3.32
C ALA A 210 10.48 1.75 -2.93
N SER A 211 9.31 2.16 -2.46
CA SER A 211 8.22 1.24 -2.12
C SER A 211 7.67 0.48 -3.34
N VAL A 212 7.62 1.10 -4.52
CA VAL A 212 7.27 0.40 -5.78
C VAL A 212 8.32 -0.66 -6.12
N VAL A 213 9.61 -0.32 -5.99
CA VAL A 213 10.71 -1.26 -6.25
C VAL A 213 10.67 -2.43 -5.26
N ALA A 214 10.47 -2.16 -3.97
CA ALA A 214 10.31 -3.22 -2.95
C ALA A 214 9.13 -4.16 -3.28
N THR A 215 8.00 -3.61 -3.75
CA THR A 215 6.86 -4.44 -4.19
C THR A 215 7.20 -5.24 -5.46
N ALA A 216 7.93 -4.66 -6.41
CA ALA A 216 8.38 -5.39 -7.59
C ALA A 216 9.28 -6.57 -7.20
N VAL A 217 10.21 -6.38 -6.26
CA VAL A 217 11.04 -7.47 -5.70
C VAL A 217 10.17 -8.53 -5.02
N ALA A 218 9.14 -8.12 -4.26
CA ALA A 218 8.19 -9.06 -3.65
C ALA A 218 7.46 -9.91 -4.69
N LEU A 219 6.95 -9.29 -5.77
CA LEU A 219 6.28 -10.02 -6.86
C LEU A 219 7.23 -10.99 -7.58
N LEU A 220 8.48 -10.59 -7.81
CA LEU A 220 9.50 -11.48 -8.36
C LEU A 220 9.82 -12.65 -7.42
N ALA A 221 9.89 -12.38 -6.11
CA ALA A 221 10.09 -13.43 -5.11
C ALA A 221 8.91 -14.42 -5.09
N PHE A 222 7.66 -13.96 -5.16
CA PHE A 222 6.49 -14.84 -5.29
C PHE A 222 6.55 -15.67 -6.58
N ALA A 223 6.89 -15.07 -7.71
CA ALA A 223 7.01 -15.78 -8.98
C ALA A 223 8.15 -16.83 -8.93
N ALA A 224 9.30 -16.48 -8.36
CA ALA A 224 10.42 -17.40 -8.18
C ALA A 224 10.05 -18.56 -7.23
N SER A 225 9.35 -18.27 -6.12
CA SER A 225 8.86 -19.29 -5.19
C SER A 225 7.87 -20.22 -5.89
N LEU A 226 6.92 -19.68 -6.64
CA LEU A 226 5.93 -20.48 -7.39
C LEU A 226 6.62 -21.46 -8.38
N TRP A 227 7.74 -21.03 -8.98
CA TRP A 227 8.53 -21.87 -9.89
C TRP A 227 9.34 -22.93 -9.16
N GLN A 228 9.81 -22.65 -7.94
CA GLN A 228 10.79 -23.48 -7.22
C GLN A 228 10.21 -24.34 -6.09
N VAL A 229 8.99 -24.04 -5.61
CA VAL A 229 8.36 -24.81 -4.52
C VAL A 229 8.23 -26.27 -4.93
N PRO A 230 8.75 -27.21 -4.11
CA PRO A 230 8.65 -28.64 -4.41
C PRO A 230 7.21 -29.12 -4.53
N THR A 231 6.91 -29.83 -5.62
CA THR A 231 5.56 -30.35 -5.90
C THR A 231 5.07 -31.41 -4.90
N GLN A 232 5.98 -31.95 -4.09
CA GLN A 232 5.68 -32.91 -3.02
C GLN A 232 5.09 -32.25 -1.77
N LEU A 233 5.27 -30.93 -1.65
CA LEU A 233 4.69 -30.16 -0.53
C LEU A 233 3.22 -29.88 -0.80
N ALA A 234 2.42 -29.99 0.27
CA ALA A 234 0.99 -29.71 0.22
C ALA A 234 0.56 -28.92 1.47
N GLY A 235 -0.65 -28.36 1.40
CA GLY A 235 -1.25 -27.66 2.52
C GLY A 235 -0.39 -26.51 3.05
N LYS A 236 -0.31 -26.38 4.37
CA LYS A 236 0.38 -25.27 5.02
C LYS A 236 1.85 -25.16 4.61
N ALA A 237 2.58 -26.28 4.53
CA ALA A 237 4.01 -26.25 4.20
C ALA A 237 4.27 -25.67 2.80
N TYR A 238 3.42 -25.96 1.83
CA TYR A 238 3.49 -25.40 0.47
C TYR A 238 3.32 -23.88 0.50
N TYR A 239 2.25 -23.39 1.12
CA TYR A 239 1.93 -21.95 1.12
C TYR A 239 2.90 -21.12 2.00
N GLU A 240 3.45 -21.72 3.07
CA GLU A 240 4.49 -21.08 3.89
C GLU A 240 5.72 -20.75 3.02
N ILE A 241 6.21 -21.72 2.24
CA ILE A 241 7.37 -21.50 1.37
C ILE A 241 7.01 -20.55 0.23
N LEU A 242 5.83 -20.74 -0.38
CA LEU A 242 5.38 -19.90 -1.49
C LEU A 242 5.36 -18.40 -1.12
N PHE A 243 4.86 -18.08 0.07
CA PHE A 243 4.65 -16.69 0.46
C PHE A 243 5.76 -16.09 1.32
N TRP A 244 6.71 -16.90 1.80
CA TRP A 244 7.73 -16.44 2.75
C TRP A 244 8.58 -15.29 2.22
N GLY A 245 9.25 -15.48 1.08
CA GLY A 245 10.17 -14.49 0.51
C GLY A 245 9.49 -13.20 0.09
N GLY A 246 8.40 -13.32 -0.68
CA GLY A 246 7.62 -12.16 -1.14
C GLY A 246 6.93 -11.43 0.02
N GLY A 247 6.43 -12.17 1.02
CA GLY A 247 5.82 -11.59 2.21
C GLY A 247 6.81 -10.76 3.03
N HIS A 248 8.04 -11.24 3.20
CA HIS A 248 9.10 -10.46 3.84
C HIS A 248 9.42 -9.18 3.06
N ALA A 249 9.54 -9.26 1.74
CA ALA A 249 9.83 -8.08 0.91
C ALA A 249 8.68 -7.05 0.98
N LEU A 250 7.42 -7.47 1.07
CA LEU A 250 6.28 -6.57 1.23
C LEU A 250 6.34 -5.76 2.53
N GLN A 251 6.95 -6.27 3.60
CA GLN A 251 7.09 -5.51 4.85
C GLN A 251 7.91 -4.23 4.65
N PHE A 252 8.91 -4.26 3.79
CA PHE A 252 9.67 -3.05 3.42
C PHE A 252 8.79 -2.05 2.66
N THR A 253 7.91 -2.53 1.76
CA THR A 253 6.92 -1.69 1.09
C THR A 253 6.06 -0.94 2.09
N TRP A 254 5.48 -1.66 3.06
CA TRP A 254 4.58 -1.08 4.05
C TRP A 254 5.30 -0.07 4.95
N THR A 255 6.51 -0.38 5.37
CA THR A 255 7.35 0.52 6.18
C THR A 255 7.66 1.81 5.42
N LEU A 256 8.08 1.71 4.15
CA LEU A 256 8.37 2.87 3.31
C LEU A 256 7.14 3.76 3.11
N LEU A 257 5.99 3.15 2.79
CA LEU A 257 4.73 3.89 2.60
C LEU A 257 4.26 4.56 3.89
N MET A 258 4.39 3.88 5.03
CA MET A 258 4.06 4.43 6.35
C MET A 258 4.92 5.65 6.66
N LEU A 259 6.22 5.58 6.47
CA LEU A 259 7.13 6.69 6.72
C LEU A 259 6.84 7.89 5.80
N VAL A 260 6.57 7.64 4.51
CA VAL A 260 6.15 8.67 3.57
C VAL A 260 4.84 9.33 4.02
N ALA A 261 3.83 8.52 4.37
CA ALA A 261 2.55 9.03 4.82
C ALA A 261 2.67 9.86 6.09
N TRP A 262 3.46 9.43 7.07
CA TRP A 262 3.67 10.16 8.32
C TRP A 262 4.33 11.52 8.09
N LEU A 263 5.40 11.58 7.30
CA LEU A 263 6.06 12.85 7.00
C LEU A 263 5.14 13.81 6.24
N TRP A 264 4.41 13.29 5.25
CA TRP A 264 3.48 14.09 4.47
C TRP A 264 2.31 14.61 5.32
N LEU A 265 1.66 13.74 6.08
CA LEU A 265 0.53 14.12 6.93
C LEU A 265 0.95 15.08 8.04
N ALA A 266 2.10 14.84 8.68
CA ALA A 266 2.62 15.75 9.71
C ALA A 266 2.90 17.14 9.13
N SER A 267 3.49 17.22 7.91
CA SER A 267 3.68 18.49 7.21
C SER A 267 2.34 19.15 6.87
N ALA A 268 1.37 18.39 6.35
CA ALA A 268 0.04 18.89 6.03
C ALA A 268 -0.74 19.41 7.25
N CYS A 269 -0.49 18.85 8.43
CA CYS A 269 -1.04 19.31 9.70
C CYS A 269 -0.27 20.50 10.30
N GLY A 270 0.75 21.02 9.63
CA GLY A 270 1.55 22.16 10.10
C GLY A 270 2.55 21.81 11.21
N ALA A 271 2.85 20.52 11.43
CA ALA A 271 3.86 20.12 12.41
C ALA A 271 5.26 20.58 11.98
N PRO A 272 6.07 21.17 12.91
CA PRO A 272 7.41 21.67 12.59
C PRO A 272 8.40 20.51 12.43
N LEU A 273 8.51 19.94 11.23
CA LEU A 273 9.40 18.83 10.94
C LEU A 273 10.86 19.29 10.85
N ARG A 274 11.72 18.73 11.70
CA ARG A 274 13.16 19.03 11.75
C ARG A 274 14.03 17.93 11.15
N LEU A 275 13.42 16.84 10.69
CA LEU A 275 14.12 15.80 9.95
C LEU A 275 14.64 16.40 8.64
N SER A 276 15.95 16.33 8.39
CA SER A 276 16.48 16.85 7.12
C SER A 276 16.10 15.93 5.95
N PRO A 277 15.78 16.48 4.76
CA PRO A 277 15.46 15.68 3.59
C PRO A 277 16.56 14.69 3.18
N ARG A 278 17.84 15.04 3.42
CA ARG A 278 18.98 14.14 3.18
C ARG A 278 18.95 12.91 4.09
N LEU A 279 18.60 13.11 5.37
CA LEU A 279 18.46 12.00 6.30
C LEU A 279 17.25 11.13 5.95
N ALA A 280 16.12 11.73 5.57
CA ALA A 280 14.96 10.99 5.08
C ALA A 280 15.28 10.14 3.84
N LEU A 281 16.00 10.72 2.87
CA LEU A 281 16.49 9.97 1.70
C LEU A 281 17.40 8.80 2.08
N ALA A 282 18.33 9.01 3.02
CA ALA A 282 19.20 7.93 3.50
C ALA A 282 18.39 6.82 4.19
N MET A 283 17.40 7.17 5.03
CA MET A 283 16.53 6.20 5.67
C MET A 283 15.71 5.39 4.66
N PHE A 284 15.13 6.06 3.65
CA PHE A 284 14.39 5.36 2.58
C PHE A 284 15.32 4.47 1.72
N GLY A 285 16.57 4.90 1.49
CA GLY A 285 17.56 4.10 0.76
C GLY A 285 18.03 2.88 1.54
N LEU A 286 18.16 2.99 2.87
CA LEU A 286 18.53 1.86 3.73
C LEU A 286 17.40 0.85 3.93
N ALA A 287 16.15 1.27 3.74
CA ALA A 287 14.97 0.41 3.83
C ALA A 287 14.61 -0.25 2.49
N LEU A 288 15.40 -0.04 1.43
CA LEU A 288 15.27 -0.68 0.12
C LEU A 288 16.32 -1.77 -0.04
#